data_5744b4848c94130c6bf8b1beabc71be7
#
_entry.id   5744b4848c94130c6bf8b1beabc71be7
#
_cell.length_a   1.000
_cell.length_b   1.000
_cell.length_c   1.000
_cell.angle_alpha   90.00
_cell.angle_beta   90.00
_cell.angle_gamma   90.00
#
_symmetry.space_group_name_H-M   'P 1'
#
loop_
_entity.id
_entity.type
_entity.pdbx_description
1 polymer ?
#
loop_
_entity_poly.entity_id
_entity_poly.type
_entity_poly.pdbx_seq_one_letter_code
_entity_poly.pdbx_strand_id
1 'polypeptide(L)'
;MCIRDSTGVAWYHYTYMREVWAMGDGSPLVYRYIDWLITVPLQVVEFYLILAAIGVGTFAMFRNLMGASIVMLVAGFFGESGAMDSTIDLSAEIWWVIGMAGWGYILYELWSGDVKEASETGSPSVQYAFNSMRLIVTVGWAIYPIGYLMGAGTIDGMGTDDMNILYNVADLVNKGAFGMMIWYAAKME
;
A
#
# COMPACT_ATOMS: atom_id res chain seq x y z
N MET A 1 -11.74 12.67 -3.80
CA MET A 1 -10.61 13.57 -4.08
C MET A 1 -9.29 12.81 -4.01
N CYS A 2 -8.96 12.15 -2.91
CA CYS A 2 -7.70 11.39 -2.73
C CYS A 2 -7.42 10.32 -3.79
N ILE A 3 -8.44 9.58 -4.24
CA ILE A 3 -8.28 8.49 -5.23
C ILE A 3 -7.79 9.03 -6.59
N ARG A 4 -8.41 10.10 -7.09
CA ARG A 4 -7.98 10.74 -8.34
C ARG A 4 -6.57 11.27 -8.21
N ASP A 5 -6.23 11.80 -7.05
CA ASP A 5 -4.93 12.38 -6.78
C ASP A 5 -3.87 11.28 -6.66
N SER A 6 -4.15 10.15 -5.96
CA SER A 6 -3.28 8.96 -5.92
C SER A 6 -3.02 8.39 -7.31
N THR A 7 -4.07 8.23 -8.13
CA THR A 7 -3.94 7.71 -9.49
C THR A 7 -3.12 8.67 -10.36
N GLY A 8 -3.28 9.98 -10.19
CA GLY A 8 -2.51 10.99 -10.89
C GLY A 8 -1.03 10.98 -10.53
N VAL A 9 -0.71 10.82 -9.24
CA VAL A 9 0.67 10.68 -8.75
C VAL A 9 1.31 9.41 -9.30
N ALA A 10 0.61 8.26 -9.23
CA ALA A 10 1.07 7.01 -9.79
C ALA A 10 1.37 7.14 -11.30
N TRP A 11 0.43 7.71 -12.07
CA TRP A 11 0.62 7.91 -13.50
C TRP A 11 1.83 8.78 -13.83
N TYR A 12 2.02 9.88 -13.10
CA TYR A 12 3.17 10.76 -13.25
C TYR A 12 4.48 10.02 -12.98
N HIS A 13 4.57 9.29 -11.87
CA HIS A 13 5.77 8.52 -11.53
C HIS A 13 6.04 7.39 -12.52
N TYR A 14 5.03 6.70 -13.01
CA TYR A 14 5.21 5.65 -14.02
C TYR A 14 5.82 6.17 -15.32
N THR A 15 5.55 7.40 -15.70
CA THR A 15 6.18 8.02 -16.87
C THR A 15 7.68 8.15 -16.67
N TYR A 16 8.12 8.61 -15.49
CA TYR A 16 9.55 8.73 -15.17
C TYR A 16 10.20 7.38 -14.89
N MET A 17 9.53 6.46 -14.22
CA MET A 17 10.01 5.10 -14.01
C MET A 17 10.30 4.39 -15.34
N ARG A 18 9.46 4.63 -16.34
CA ARG A 18 9.66 4.05 -17.66
C ARG A 18 10.95 4.52 -18.29
N GLU A 19 11.32 5.79 -18.17
CA GLU A 19 12.59 6.32 -18.70
C GLU A 19 13.79 5.67 -18.00
N VAL A 20 13.75 5.51 -16.69
CA VAL A 20 14.83 4.89 -15.92
C VAL A 20 14.92 3.39 -16.21
N TRP A 21 13.80 2.70 -16.27
CA TRP A 21 13.72 1.25 -16.40
C TRP A 21 13.80 0.77 -17.86
N ALA A 22 13.13 1.43 -18.80
CA ALA A 22 13.09 1.00 -20.20
C ALA A 22 14.22 1.60 -21.06
N MET A 23 14.83 2.69 -20.62
CA MET A 23 15.84 3.45 -21.38
C MET A 23 17.21 3.49 -20.70
N GLY A 24 17.33 2.99 -19.46
CA GLY A 24 18.56 2.97 -18.67
C GLY A 24 18.75 1.66 -17.93
N ASP A 25 19.96 1.42 -17.43
CA ASP A 25 20.31 0.21 -16.67
C ASP A 25 19.95 0.32 -15.17
N GLY A 26 19.05 1.23 -14.78
CA GLY A 26 18.71 1.53 -13.41
C GLY A 26 17.44 0.84 -12.92
N SER A 27 17.36 0.55 -11.61
CA SER A 27 16.12 0.14 -10.96
C SER A 27 15.24 1.35 -10.65
N PRO A 28 13.93 1.33 -10.92
CA PRO A 28 13.01 2.40 -10.58
C PRO A 28 12.65 2.46 -9.08
N LEU A 29 13.42 1.82 -8.22
CA LEU A 29 13.14 1.64 -6.79
C LEU A 29 12.79 2.94 -6.06
N VAL A 30 13.62 3.97 -6.23
CA VAL A 30 13.41 5.27 -5.55
C VAL A 30 12.10 5.92 -5.99
N TYR A 31 11.80 5.91 -7.29
CA TYR A 31 10.54 6.47 -7.82
C TYR A 31 9.33 5.70 -7.33
N ARG A 32 9.43 4.38 -7.24
CA ARG A 32 8.39 3.51 -6.69
C ARG A 32 8.08 3.85 -5.23
N TYR A 33 9.10 3.99 -4.39
CA TYR A 33 8.88 4.35 -2.99
C TYR A 33 8.41 5.79 -2.79
N ILE A 34 8.79 6.74 -3.66
CA ILE A 34 8.20 8.09 -3.66
C ILE A 34 6.69 8.00 -3.96
N ASP A 35 6.30 7.22 -4.97
CA ASP A 35 4.89 6.98 -5.28
C ASP A 35 4.17 6.34 -4.08
N TRP A 36 4.69 5.26 -3.56
CA TRP A 36 4.06 4.51 -2.47
C TRP A 36 3.97 5.30 -1.16
N LEU A 37 4.97 6.10 -0.81
CA LEU A 37 4.94 6.97 0.38
C LEU A 37 3.87 8.06 0.30
N ILE A 38 3.37 8.36 -0.88
CA ILE A 38 2.24 9.27 -1.07
C ILE A 38 0.94 8.47 -1.18
N THR A 39 0.89 7.46 -2.05
CA THR A 39 -0.36 6.80 -2.43
C THR A 39 -0.87 5.82 -1.39
N VAL A 40 0.00 5.08 -0.71
CA VAL A 40 -0.40 4.08 0.29
C VAL A 40 -0.97 4.72 1.56
N PRO A 41 -0.34 5.76 2.17
CA PRO A 41 -0.98 6.50 3.25
C PRO A 41 -2.33 7.09 2.86
N LEU A 42 -2.49 7.60 1.63
CA LEU A 42 -3.78 8.09 1.15
C LEU A 42 -4.83 6.97 1.10
N GLN A 43 -4.46 5.76 0.64
CA GLN A 43 -5.38 4.62 0.62
C GLN A 43 -5.80 4.18 2.04
N VAL A 44 -4.88 4.12 3.00
CA VAL A 44 -5.27 3.74 4.37
C VAL A 44 -6.10 4.84 5.06
N VAL A 45 -5.87 6.09 4.73
CA VAL A 45 -6.69 7.22 5.21
C VAL A 45 -8.13 7.15 4.68
N GLU A 46 -8.36 6.57 3.50
CA GLU A 46 -9.73 6.41 2.98
C GLU A 46 -10.61 5.55 3.90
N PHE A 47 -10.06 4.52 4.56
CA PHE A 47 -10.80 3.79 5.60
C PHE A 47 -11.27 4.71 6.73
N TYR A 48 -10.38 5.56 7.21
CA TYR A 48 -10.74 6.55 8.23
C TYR A 48 -11.79 7.55 7.71
N LEU A 49 -11.62 8.07 6.50
CA LEU A 49 -12.53 9.08 5.95
C LEU A 49 -13.96 8.56 5.76
N ILE A 50 -14.12 7.29 5.35
CA ILE A 50 -15.45 6.65 5.26
C ILE A 50 -16.08 6.58 6.65
N LEU A 51 -15.33 6.19 7.68
CA LEU A 51 -15.81 6.12 9.04
C LEU A 51 -16.07 7.51 9.66
N ALA A 52 -15.24 8.47 9.33
CA ALA A 52 -15.43 9.86 9.76
C ALA A 52 -16.68 10.48 9.15
N ALA A 53 -17.01 10.14 7.90
CA ALA A 53 -18.22 10.62 7.22
C ALA A 53 -19.51 10.16 7.91
N ILE A 54 -19.50 9.00 8.56
CA ILE A 54 -20.63 8.49 9.35
C ILE A 54 -20.49 8.80 10.85
N GLY A 55 -19.50 9.61 11.25
CA GLY A 55 -19.33 10.13 12.61
C GLY A 55 -18.69 9.15 13.62
N VAL A 56 -18.15 8.02 13.17
CA VAL A 56 -17.51 7.02 14.07
C VAL A 56 -15.98 6.95 13.93
N GLY A 57 -15.41 7.66 12.96
CA GLY A 57 -13.96 7.73 12.77
C GLY A 57 -13.28 8.52 13.89
N THR A 58 -12.28 7.93 14.54
CA THR A 58 -11.49 8.56 15.61
C THR A 58 -10.10 8.96 15.11
N PHE A 59 -9.50 9.98 15.73
CA PHE A 59 -8.11 10.35 15.43
C PHE A 59 -7.12 9.21 15.72
N ALA A 60 -7.43 8.35 16.68
CA ALA A 60 -6.60 7.17 16.98
C ALA A 60 -6.55 6.20 15.80
N MET A 61 -7.67 5.90 15.17
CA MET A 61 -7.74 5.06 13.95
C MET A 61 -6.88 5.66 12.82
N PHE A 62 -7.06 6.96 12.54
CA PHE A 62 -6.24 7.66 11.56
C PHE A 62 -4.74 7.54 11.85
N ARG A 63 -4.34 7.91 13.08
CA ARG A 63 -2.92 7.89 13.50
C ARG A 63 -2.31 6.49 13.41
N ASN A 64 -3.05 5.48 13.85
CA ASN A 64 -2.58 4.10 13.90
C ASN A 64 -2.39 3.54 12.48
N LEU A 65 -3.36 3.69 11.61
CA LEU A 65 -3.27 3.27 10.21
C LEU A 65 -2.15 4.01 9.45
N MET A 66 -2.09 5.32 9.62
CA MET A 66 -1.05 6.17 9.02
C MET A 66 0.34 5.74 9.52
N GLY A 67 0.52 5.62 10.83
CA GLY A 67 1.81 5.21 11.42
C GLY A 67 2.26 3.83 10.95
N ALA A 68 1.37 2.86 10.93
CA ALA A 68 1.67 1.52 10.46
C ALA A 68 2.06 1.50 8.95
N SER A 69 1.38 2.28 8.12
CA SER A 69 1.72 2.38 6.69
C SER A 69 3.09 3.02 6.46
N ILE A 70 3.44 4.04 7.24
CA ILE A 70 4.77 4.66 7.16
C ILE A 70 5.86 3.67 7.60
N VAL A 71 5.67 2.96 8.72
CA VAL A 71 6.62 1.94 9.18
C VAL A 71 6.82 0.87 8.12
N MET A 72 5.73 0.35 7.53
CA MET A 72 5.78 -0.63 6.46
C MET A 72 6.62 -0.17 5.28
N LEU A 73 6.39 1.05 4.79
CA LEU A 73 7.05 1.58 3.60
C LEU A 73 8.51 1.97 3.86
N VAL A 74 8.80 2.59 5.00
CA VAL A 74 10.16 2.99 5.36
C VAL A 74 11.05 1.76 5.57
N ALA A 75 10.54 0.74 6.26
CA ALA A 75 11.25 -0.52 6.42
C ALA A 75 11.47 -1.22 5.06
N GLY A 76 10.46 -1.28 4.21
CA GLY A 76 10.59 -1.82 2.86
C GLY A 76 11.66 -1.10 2.04
N PHE A 77 11.67 0.24 2.07
CA PHE A 77 12.67 1.04 1.36
C PHE A 77 14.10 0.74 1.84
N PHE A 78 14.33 0.72 3.14
CA PHE A 78 15.67 0.47 3.66
C PHE A 78 16.16 -0.94 3.33
N GLY A 79 15.28 -1.93 3.41
CA GLY A 79 15.65 -3.30 3.08
C GLY A 79 15.91 -3.53 1.59
N GLU A 80 15.13 -2.92 0.69
CA GLU A 80 15.36 -3.06 -0.75
C GLU A 80 16.50 -2.20 -1.28
N SER A 81 16.72 -1.01 -0.68
CA SER A 81 17.75 -0.07 -1.16
C SER A 81 19.13 -0.30 -0.55
N GLY A 82 19.23 -0.96 0.61
CA GLY A 82 20.46 -1.02 1.40
C GLY A 82 20.93 0.34 1.93
N ALA A 83 20.08 1.37 1.86
CA ALA A 83 20.48 2.76 2.16
C ALA A 83 20.95 2.97 3.61
N MET A 84 20.62 2.07 4.52
CA MET A 84 20.99 2.13 5.93
C MET A 84 22.08 1.14 6.33
N ASP A 85 22.57 0.30 5.42
CA ASP A 85 23.51 -0.79 5.73
C ASP A 85 24.82 -0.29 6.37
N SER A 86 25.27 0.93 6.03
CA SER A 86 26.45 1.56 6.63
C SER A 86 26.21 2.13 8.04
N THR A 87 24.96 2.31 8.44
CA THR A 87 24.56 2.96 9.70
C THR A 87 23.93 1.98 10.67
N ILE A 88 23.11 1.08 10.16
CA ILE A 88 22.38 0.06 10.91
C ILE A 88 22.60 -1.26 10.18
N ASP A 89 23.38 -2.15 10.81
CA ASP A 89 23.70 -3.47 10.28
C ASP A 89 22.49 -4.43 10.49
N LEU A 90 21.44 -4.23 9.68
CA LEU A 90 20.27 -5.09 9.65
C LEU A 90 20.15 -5.71 8.27
N SER A 91 19.95 -7.02 8.21
CA SER A 91 19.73 -7.70 6.93
C SER A 91 18.40 -7.31 6.28
N ALA A 92 18.30 -7.48 4.96
CA ALA A 92 17.09 -7.22 4.20
C ALA A 92 15.87 -7.97 4.75
N GLU A 93 16.07 -9.20 5.26
CA GLU A 93 15.01 -10.01 5.86
C GLU A 93 14.49 -9.39 7.16
N ILE A 94 15.35 -8.79 7.98
CA ILE A 94 14.91 -8.10 9.22
C ILE A 94 14.09 -6.87 8.85
N TRP A 95 14.51 -6.09 7.88
CA TRP A 95 13.74 -4.97 7.37
C TRP A 95 12.37 -5.43 6.80
N TRP A 96 12.35 -6.55 6.08
CA TRP A 96 11.11 -7.15 5.61
C TRP A 96 10.17 -7.52 6.76
N VAL A 97 10.68 -8.16 7.83
CA VAL A 97 9.87 -8.51 9.01
C VAL A 97 9.28 -7.27 9.68
N ILE A 98 10.05 -6.17 9.79
CA ILE A 98 9.55 -4.90 10.35
C ILE A 98 8.43 -4.34 9.44
N GLY A 99 8.61 -4.36 8.13
CA GLY A 99 7.59 -3.95 7.17
C GLY A 99 6.33 -4.80 7.25
N MET A 100 6.49 -6.13 7.37
CA MET A 100 5.38 -7.07 7.55
C MET A 100 4.63 -6.86 8.87
N ALA A 101 5.32 -6.48 9.95
CA ALA A 101 4.65 -6.11 11.19
C ALA A 101 3.74 -4.87 11.01
N GLY A 102 4.19 -3.87 10.25
CA GLY A 102 3.37 -2.71 9.88
C GLY A 102 2.12 -3.11 9.08
N TRP A 103 2.30 -3.92 8.03
CA TRP A 103 1.16 -4.43 7.24
C TRP A 103 0.24 -5.32 8.08
N GLY A 104 0.80 -6.22 8.86
CA GLY A 104 0.03 -7.10 9.75
C GLY A 104 -0.82 -6.31 10.75
N TYR A 105 -0.31 -5.18 11.27
CA TYR A 105 -1.09 -4.29 12.13
C TYR A 105 -2.24 -3.62 11.36
N ILE A 106 -2.01 -3.16 10.13
CA ILE A 106 -3.09 -2.65 9.27
C ILE A 106 -4.16 -3.73 9.07
N LEU A 107 -3.76 -4.96 8.74
CA LEU A 107 -4.71 -6.07 8.59
C LEU A 107 -5.46 -6.37 9.89
N TYR A 108 -4.80 -6.34 11.04
CA TYR A 108 -5.45 -6.50 12.33
C TYR A 108 -6.57 -5.45 12.54
N GLU A 109 -6.27 -4.17 12.32
CA GLU A 109 -7.26 -3.10 12.44
C GLU A 109 -8.45 -3.27 11.48
N LEU A 110 -8.19 -3.73 10.25
CA LEU A 110 -9.21 -3.93 9.22
C LEU A 110 -10.06 -5.20 9.41
N TRP A 111 -9.55 -6.22 10.13
CA TRP A 111 -10.24 -7.51 10.29
C TRP A 111 -10.76 -7.76 11.70
N SER A 112 -10.18 -7.14 12.72
CA SER A 112 -10.48 -7.45 14.13
C SER A 112 -10.38 -6.25 15.08
N GLY A 113 -9.79 -5.11 14.64
CA GLY A 113 -9.57 -3.94 15.47
C GLY A 113 -10.74 -2.95 15.45
N ASP A 114 -10.51 -1.81 16.11
CA ASP A 114 -11.51 -0.73 16.26
C ASP A 114 -12.04 -0.22 14.92
N VAL A 115 -11.20 -0.22 13.88
CA VAL A 115 -11.56 0.23 12.53
C VAL A 115 -12.64 -0.69 11.92
N LYS A 116 -12.48 -2.01 12.10
CA LYS A 116 -13.47 -3.00 11.67
C LYS A 116 -14.79 -2.85 12.45
N GLU A 117 -14.72 -2.76 13.78
CA GLU A 117 -15.90 -2.61 14.61
C GLU A 117 -16.70 -1.35 14.25
N ALA A 118 -16.01 -0.24 14.04
CA ALA A 118 -16.63 1.00 13.58
C ALA A 118 -17.33 0.84 12.23
N SER A 119 -16.76 0.07 11.30
CA SER A 119 -17.34 -0.14 9.97
C SER A 119 -18.68 -0.89 9.98
N GLU A 120 -18.91 -1.73 10.98
CA GLU A 120 -20.15 -2.51 11.13
C GLU A 120 -21.37 -1.65 11.50
N THR A 121 -21.13 -0.43 11.98
CA THR A 121 -22.20 0.52 12.30
C THR A 121 -22.67 1.30 11.07
N GLY A 122 -21.98 1.19 9.95
CA GLY A 122 -22.30 1.90 8.71
C GLY A 122 -23.48 1.30 7.93
N SER A 123 -23.97 2.07 6.98
CA SER A 123 -24.96 1.60 6.00
C SER A 123 -24.44 0.41 5.17
N PRO A 124 -25.30 -0.33 4.47
CA PRO A 124 -24.86 -1.39 3.57
C PRO A 124 -23.83 -0.94 2.51
N SER A 125 -23.93 0.29 2.02
CA SER A 125 -22.99 0.87 1.06
C SER A 125 -21.61 1.11 1.70
N VAL A 126 -21.57 1.65 2.92
CA VAL A 126 -20.32 1.83 3.70
C VAL A 126 -19.65 0.49 3.99
N GLN A 127 -20.42 -0.50 4.45
CA GLN A 127 -19.89 -1.84 4.70
C GLN A 127 -19.38 -2.53 3.41
N TYR A 128 -20.07 -2.32 2.29
CA TYR A 128 -19.62 -2.83 1.00
C TYR A 128 -18.28 -2.21 0.58
N ALA A 129 -18.15 -0.87 0.67
CA ALA A 129 -16.90 -0.17 0.37
C ALA A 129 -15.77 -0.69 1.27
N PHE A 130 -16.00 -0.69 2.58
CA PHE A 130 -15.02 -1.13 3.56
C PHE A 130 -14.55 -2.56 3.32
N ASN A 131 -15.48 -3.50 3.12
CA ASN A 131 -15.17 -4.90 2.88
C ASN A 131 -14.40 -5.13 1.57
N SER A 132 -14.75 -4.40 0.52
CA SER A 132 -14.06 -4.48 -0.77
C SER A 132 -12.64 -3.92 -0.67
N MET A 133 -12.47 -2.76 -0.04
CA MET A 133 -11.17 -2.12 0.15
C MET A 133 -10.23 -2.98 1.02
N ARG A 134 -10.72 -3.54 2.15
CA ARG A 134 -9.89 -4.41 2.99
C ARG A 134 -9.44 -5.69 2.27
N LEU A 135 -10.28 -6.23 1.37
CA LEU A 135 -9.90 -7.39 0.56
C LEU A 135 -8.76 -7.04 -0.40
N ILE A 136 -8.79 -5.85 -1.02
CA ILE A 136 -7.70 -5.36 -1.87
C ILE A 136 -6.41 -5.21 -1.07
N VAL A 137 -6.47 -4.61 0.13
CA VAL A 137 -5.30 -4.44 1.03
C VAL A 137 -4.77 -5.80 1.52
N THR A 138 -5.63 -6.80 1.67
CA THR A 138 -5.22 -8.13 2.13
C THR A 138 -4.63 -8.97 0.99
N VAL A 139 -5.35 -9.11 -0.10
CA VAL A 139 -4.99 -10.02 -1.21
C VAL A 139 -4.15 -9.29 -2.26
N GLY A 140 -4.58 -8.10 -2.65
CA GLY A 140 -3.90 -7.33 -3.68
C GLY A 140 -2.51 -6.85 -3.26
N TRP A 141 -2.35 -6.50 -1.97
CA TRP A 141 -1.04 -6.06 -1.47
C TRP A 141 -0.08 -7.20 -1.12
N ALA A 142 -0.55 -8.43 -1.00
CA ALA A 142 0.32 -9.59 -0.73
C ALA A 142 1.41 -9.79 -1.80
N ILE A 143 1.19 -9.28 -3.00
CA ILE A 143 2.16 -9.37 -4.11
C ILE A 143 3.47 -8.63 -3.81
N TYR A 144 3.42 -7.51 -3.07
CA TYR A 144 4.60 -6.68 -2.80
C TYR A 144 5.60 -7.33 -1.85
N PRO A 145 5.21 -7.87 -0.68
CA PRO A 145 6.16 -8.57 0.19
C PRO A 145 6.70 -9.87 -0.43
N ILE A 146 5.95 -10.53 -1.30
CA ILE A 146 6.44 -11.70 -2.05
C ILE A 146 7.50 -11.25 -3.05
N GLY A 147 7.24 -10.22 -3.83
CA GLY A 147 8.20 -9.66 -4.78
C GLY A 147 9.46 -9.11 -4.11
N TYR A 148 9.34 -8.54 -2.89
CA TYR A 148 10.50 -8.14 -2.10
C TYR A 148 11.45 -9.32 -1.82
N LEU A 149 10.92 -10.45 -1.34
CA LEU A 149 11.73 -11.64 -1.05
C LEU A 149 12.37 -12.23 -2.31
N MET A 150 11.69 -12.14 -3.45
CA MET A 150 12.25 -12.56 -4.74
C MET A 150 13.36 -11.62 -5.20
N GLY A 151 13.18 -10.30 -5.05
CA GLY A 151 14.18 -9.29 -5.37
C GLY A 151 15.42 -9.34 -4.46
N ALA A 152 15.25 -9.69 -3.19
CA ALA A 152 16.33 -9.92 -2.24
C ALA A 152 17.07 -11.26 -2.46
N GLY A 153 16.63 -12.09 -3.40
CA GLY A 153 17.22 -13.40 -3.64
C GLY A 153 16.94 -14.46 -2.57
N THR A 154 16.01 -14.15 -1.65
CA THR A 154 15.60 -15.09 -0.58
C THR A 154 14.72 -16.22 -1.12
N ILE A 155 14.00 -15.95 -2.19
CA ILE A 155 13.17 -16.92 -2.91
C ILE A 155 13.57 -16.88 -4.39
N ASP A 156 13.88 -18.04 -4.98
CA ASP A 156 14.11 -18.17 -6.42
C ASP A 156 12.82 -17.81 -7.18
N GLY A 157 12.92 -16.98 -8.20
CA GLY A 157 11.73 -16.55 -8.91
C GLY A 157 12.00 -15.66 -10.12
N MET A 158 11.26 -14.59 -10.21
CA MET A 158 11.30 -13.65 -11.33
C MET A 158 12.59 -12.83 -11.36
N GLY A 159 13.03 -12.49 -12.57
CA GLY A 159 14.04 -11.47 -12.77
C GLY A 159 13.53 -10.07 -12.35
N THR A 160 14.47 -9.15 -12.17
CA THR A 160 14.15 -7.75 -11.75
C THR A 160 13.17 -7.08 -12.70
N ASP A 161 13.29 -7.32 -14.01
CA ASP A 161 12.41 -6.71 -15.03
C ASP A 161 10.98 -7.24 -14.93
N ASP A 162 10.82 -8.55 -14.79
CA ASP A 162 9.51 -9.17 -14.64
C ASP A 162 8.82 -8.72 -13.35
N MET A 163 9.58 -8.56 -12.27
CA MET A 163 9.09 -8.03 -11.00
C MET A 163 8.65 -6.56 -11.15
N ASN A 164 9.38 -5.74 -11.88
CA ASN A 164 9.00 -4.35 -12.15
C ASN A 164 7.68 -4.28 -12.94
N ILE A 165 7.50 -5.13 -13.95
CA ILE A 165 6.24 -5.22 -14.70
C ILE A 165 5.09 -5.64 -13.78
N LEU A 166 5.31 -6.66 -12.96
CA LEU A 166 4.32 -7.18 -12.03
C LEU A 166 3.85 -6.11 -11.06
N TYR A 167 4.77 -5.36 -10.44
CA TYR A 167 4.45 -4.28 -9.52
C TYR A 167 3.67 -3.15 -10.21
N ASN A 168 4.05 -2.75 -11.43
CA ASN A 168 3.35 -1.70 -12.16
C ASN A 168 1.90 -2.10 -12.50
N VAL A 169 1.69 -3.36 -12.92
CA VAL A 169 0.35 -3.88 -13.20
C VAL A 169 -0.45 -4.00 -11.90
N ALA A 170 0.15 -4.53 -10.83
CA ALA A 170 -0.48 -4.64 -9.53
C ALA A 170 -0.91 -3.27 -8.97
N ASP A 171 -0.07 -2.26 -9.10
CA ASP A 171 -0.38 -0.90 -8.67
C ASP A 171 -1.57 -0.31 -9.43
N LEU A 172 -1.59 -0.46 -10.75
CA LEU A 172 -2.71 0.02 -11.57
C LEU A 172 -4.02 -0.65 -11.15
N VAL A 173 -4.00 -1.98 -11.00
CA VAL A 173 -5.19 -2.76 -10.63
C VAL A 173 -5.64 -2.45 -9.20
N ASN A 174 -4.72 -2.48 -8.22
CA ASN A 174 -5.05 -2.26 -6.82
C ASN A 174 -5.57 -0.83 -6.57
N LYS A 175 -4.90 0.19 -7.10
CA LYS A 175 -5.31 1.59 -6.94
C LYS A 175 -6.60 1.89 -7.69
N GLY A 176 -6.73 1.38 -8.93
CA GLY A 176 -7.94 1.52 -9.73
C GLY A 176 -9.14 0.82 -9.10
N ALA A 177 -8.99 -0.43 -8.68
CA ALA A 177 -10.06 -1.19 -8.03
C ALA A 177 -10.48 -0.55 -6.71
N PHE A 178 -9.52 -0.10 -5.89
CA PHE A 178 -9.80 0.59 -4.63
C PHE A 178 -10.69 1.81 -4.84
N GLY A 179 -10.32 2.67 -5.79
CA GLY A 179 -11.10 3.84 -6.16
C GLY A 179 -12.49 3.52 -6.69
N MET A 180 -12.59 2.48 -7.52
CA MET A 180 -13.88 2.04 -8.08
C MET A 180 -14.84 1.52 -7.00
N MET A 181 -14.34 0.85 -5.96
CA MET A 181 -15.18 0.34 -4.87
C MET A 181 -15.83 1.48 -4.08
N ILE A 182 -15.06 2.53 -3.77
CA ILE A 182 -15.60 3.73 -3.09
C ILE A 182 -16.61 4.45 -3.98
N TRP A 183 -16.28 4.64 -5.25
CA TRP A 183 -17.19 5.29 -6.20
C TRP A 183 -18.50 4.51 -6.36
N TYR A 184 -18.42 3.18 -6.46
CA TYR A 184 -19.60 2.33 -6.59
C TYR A 184 -20.47 2.38 -5.33
N ALA A 185 -19.87 2.29 -4.15
CA ALA A 185 -20.57 2.41 -2.88
C ALA A 185 -21.31 3.76 -2.75
N ALA A 186 -20.67 4.85 -3.16
CA ALA A 186 -21.30 6.18 -3.19
C ALA A 186 -22.48 6.29 -4.18
N LYS A 187 -22.59 5.37 -5.11
CA LYS A 187 -23.73 5.27 -6.03
C LYS A 187 -24.88 4.42 -5.47
N MET A 188 -24.63 3.64 -4.43
CA MET A 188 -25.65 2.81 -3.77
C MET A 188 -26.48 3.61 -2.77
N GLU A 189 -26.04 4.79 -2.36
CA GLU A 189 -26.75 5.77 -1.53
C GLU A 189 -27.62 6.70 -2.37
#